data_6baace99dc1d6349f389da1576cf1008
#
_entry.id   6baace99dc1d6349f389da1576cf1008
#
_cell.length_a   1.000
_cell.length_b   1.000
_cell.length_c   1.000
_cell.angle_alpha   90.00
_cell.angle_beta   90.00
_cell.angle_gamma   90.00
#
_symmetry.space_group_name_H-M   'P 1'
#
loop_
_entity.id
_entity.type
_entity.pdbx_description
1 polymer ?
#
loop_
_entity_poly.entity_id
_entity_poly.type
_entity_poly.pdbx_seq_one_letter_code
_entity_poly.pdbx_strand_id
1 'polypeptide(L)'
;MLFRSLKHAMARRGGQTEPPSVADSLDSQRRIADIVMLMRRAPQPIIALVQGAAAGGGFALALAADIRIAAKNARMNCAFIKLGLGGCDIGTSYFLPRLVGVSVASELILTGRFINADRALAVGLVSEVVEPTDLDAAANPYVDAMMTASPVGLRLSKECINMSVDAGSIEAVIAMEDRNQVLCSRSEDFQEGIRAFLEKRKPVYIRR
;
A
#
# COMPACT_ATOMS: atom_id res chain seq x y z
N MET A 1 17.08 -2.85 -3.95
CA MET A 1 16.74 -3.93 -2.99
C MET A 1 16.64 -5.30 -3.66
N LEU A 2 15.90 -5.49 -4.73
CA LEU A 2 15.71 -6.78 -5.40
C LEU A 2 17.03 -7.46 -5.84
N PHE A 3 17.96 -6.74 -6.46
CA PHE A 3 19.26 -7.28 -6.88
C PHE A 3 20.15 -7.73 -5.71
N ARG A 4 20.09 -7.07 -4.55
CA ARG A 4 20.78 -7.55 -3.34
C ARG A 4 20.14 -8.81 -2.79
N SER A 5 18.82 -8.89 -2.80
CA SER A 5 18.04 -10.06 -2.39
C SER A 5 18.29 -11.26 -3.31
N LEU A 6 18.32 -11.07 -4.63
CA LEU A 6 18.67 -12.11 -5.60
C LEU A 6 20.10 -12.62 -5.44
N LYS A 7 21.10 -11.72 -5.27
CA LYS A 7 22.48 -12.14 -4.98
C LYS A 7 22.59 -12.94 -3.68
N HIS A 8 21.86 -12.54 -2.62
CA HIS A 8 21.83 -13.30 -1.36
C HIS A 8 21.10 -14.65 -1.52
N ALA A 9 20.02 -14.70 -2.28
CA ALA A 9 19.31 -15.95 -2.57
C ALA A 9 20.16 -16.91 -3.40
N MET A 10 20.89 -16.39 -4.39
CA MET A 10 21.84 -17.18 -5.20
C MET A 10 23.06 -17.63 -4.38
N ALA A 11 23.59 -16.78 -3.51
CA ALA A 11 24.70 -17.12 -2.62
C ALA A 11 24.31 -18.20 -1.58
N ARG A 12 23.07 -18.17 -1.07
CA ARG A 12 22.54 -19.23 -0.19
C ARG A 12 22.33 -20.56 -0.90
N ARG A 13 22.16 -20.56 -2.23
CA ARG A 13 22.02 -21.77 -3.05
C ARG A 13 23.35 -22.43 -3.40
N GLY A 14 24.47 -21.78 -3.18
CA GLY A 14 25.81 -22.29 -3.52
C GLY A 14 26.23 -23.61 -2.85
N GLY A 15 25.39 -24.19 -1.99
CA GLY A 15 25.61 -25.51 -1.38
C GLY A 15 24.48 -26.52 -1.62
N GLN A 16 23.40 -26.15 -2.32
CA GLN A 16 22.28 -27.07 -2.62
C GLN A 16 22.42 -27.59 -4.06
N THR A 17 22.57 -28.90 -4.18
CA THR A 17 22.74 -29.61 -5.46
C THR A 17 21.44 -29.78 -6.24
N GLU A 18 20.28 -29.66 -5.60
CA GLU A 18 18.96 -29.77 -6.24
C GLU A 18 18.09 -28.51 -6.04
N PRO A 19 17.34 -28.11 -7.06
CA PRO A 19 16.38 -27.02 -6.91
C PRO A 19 15.25 -27.45 -5.95
N PRO A 20 14.63 -26.50 -5.20
CA PRO A 20 13.48 -26.81 -4.36
C PRO A 20 12.32 -27.38 -5.21
N SER A 21 11.51 -28.23 -4.61
CA SER A 21 10.33 -28.75 -5.27
C SER A 21 9.35 -27.61 -5.66
N VAL A 22 8.46 -27.89 -6.62
CA VAL A 22 7.42 -26.93 -7.00
C VAL A 22 6.55 -26.56 -5.79
N ALA A 23 6.24 -27.53 -4.92
CA ALA A 23 5.46 -27.31 -3.70
C ALA A 23 6.17 -26.35 -2.74
N ASP A 24 7.46 -26.58 -2.44
CA ASP A 24 8.25 -25.69 -1.58
C ASP A 24 8.39 -24.27 -2.15
N SER A 25 8.51 -24.20 -3.48
CA SER A 25 8.58 -22.92 -4.19
C SER A 25 7.27 -22.15 -4.09
N LEU A 26 6.11 -22.82 -4.25
CA LEU A 26 4.78 -22.23 -4.07
C LEU A 26 4.56 -21.76 -2.63
N ASP A 27 4.94 -22.55 -1.64
CA ASP A 27 4.81 -22.18 -0.23
C ASP A 27 5.69 -20.98 0.14
N SER A 28 6.88 -20.91 -0.45
CA SER A 28 7.76 -19.75 -0.29
C SER A 28 7.17 -18.50 -0.92
N GLN A 29 6.57 -18.64 -2.12
CA GLN A 29 5.89 -17.54 -2.82
C GLN A 29 4.66 -17.04 -2.05
N ARG A 30 3.86 -17.93 -1.48
CA ARG A 30 2.71 -17.59 -0.62
C ARG A 30 3.14 -16.79 0.60
N ARG A 31 4.20 -17.22 1.31
CA ARG A 31 4.73 -16.47 2.46
C ARG A 31 5.18 -15.05 2.11
N ILE A 32 5.73 -14.84 0.91
CA ILE A 32 6.07 -13.49 0.43
C ILE A 32 4.80 -12.69 0.14
N ALA A 33 3.79 -13.29 -0.50
CA ALA A 33 2.52 -12.64 -0.80
C ALA A 33 1.73 -12.29 0.49
N ASP A 34 1.87 -13.08 1.56
CA ASP A 34 1.22 -12.81 2.85
C ASP A 34 1.61 -11.45 3.44
N ILE A 35 2.81 -10.94 3.15
CA ILE A 35 3.24 -9.60 3.59
C ILE A 35 2.25 -8.54 3.08
N VAL A 36 1.90 -8.61 1.80
CA VAL A 36 0.95 -7.68 1.17
C VAL A 36 -0.45 -7.83 1.79
N MET A 37 -0.88 -9.07 2.03
CA MET A 37 -2.16 -9.34 2.68
C MET A 37 -2.20 -8.80 4.12
N LEU A 38 -1.11 -8.93 4.88
CA LEU A 38 -0.98 -8.36 6.22
C LEU A 38 -1.02 -6.83 6.19
N MET A 39 -0.34 -6.19 5.23
CA MET A 39 -0.42 -4.73 5.05
C MET A 39 -1.85 -4.25 4.81
N ARG A 40 -2.61 -4.94 3.97
CA ARG A 40 -4.01 -4.59 3.68
C ARG A 40 -4.94 -4.82 4.87
N ARG A 41 -4.68 -5.86 5.68
CA ARG A 41 -5.47 -6.19 6.89
C ARG A 41 -5.06 -5.42 8.12
N ALA A 42 -3.88 -4.78 8.12
CA ALA A 42 -3.43 -3.97 9.24
C ALA A 42 -4.46 -2.87 9.56
N PRO A 43 -4.87 -2.71 10.82
CA PRO A 43 -5.87 -1.70 11.19
C PRO A 43 -5.36 -0.27 11.03
N GLN A 44 -4.04 -0.07 11.07
CA GLN A 44 -3.41 1.23 10.87
C GLN A 44 -3.23 1.55 9.39
N PRO A 45 -3.45 2.79 8.95
CA PRO A 45 -2.99 3.25 7.63
C PRO A 45 -1.47 3.10 7.49
N ILE A 46 -1.03 2.81 6.26
CA ILE A 46 0.37 2.63 5.90
C ILE A 46 0.76 3.67 4.85
N ILE A 47 1.79 4.45 5.13
CA ILE A 47 2.37 5.42 4.19
C ILE A 47 3.68 4.84 3.64
N ALA A 48 3.79 4.70 2.33
CA ALA A 48 5.02 4.31 1.67
C ALA A 48 5.80 5.56 1.25
N LEU A 49 7.03 5.70 1.74
CA LEU A 49 7.98 6.74 1.35
C LEU A 49 8.98 6.14 0.34
N VAL A 50 8.89 6.56 -0.91
CA VAL A 50 9.70 6.01 -2.01
C VAL A 50 10.88 6.94 -2.28
N GLN A 51 12.03 6.64 -1.68
CA GLN A 51 13.22 7.50 -1.73
C GLN A 51 14.17 7.26 -2.92
N GLY A 52 13.89 6.25 -3.77
CA GLY A 52 14.79 5.90 -4.88
C GLY A 52 14.15 4.82 -5.77
N ALA A 53 14.93 3.79 -6.14
CA ALA A 53 14.42 2.72 -6.98
C ALA A 53 13.57 1.72 -6.18
N ALA A 54 12.27 1.67 -6.45
CA ALA A 54 11.36 0.62 -6.00
C ALA A 54 11.07 -0.32 -7.18
N ALA A 55 11.72 -1.48 -7.21
CA ALA A 55 11.65 -2.41 -8.31
C ALA A 55 11.08 -3.76 -7.87
N GLY A 56 10.22 -4.38 -8.67
CA GLY A 56 9.63 -5.69 -8.40
C GLY A 56 8.91 -5.73 -7.05
N GLY A 57 9.38 -6.56 -6.11
CA GLY A 57 8.78 -6.67 -4.76
C GLY A 57 8.73 -5.36 -3.99
N GLY A 58 9.75 -4.48 -4.12
CA GLY A 58 9.71 -3.15 -3.51
C GLY A 58 8.60 -2.28 -4.09
N PHE A 59 8.34 -2.38 -5.39
CA PHE A 59 7.22 -1.69 -6.02
C PHE A 59 5.89 -2.28 -5.57
N ALA A 60 5.76 -3.60 -5.52
CA ALA A 60 4.53 -4.26 -5.05
C ALA A 60 4.18 -3.88 -3.59
N LEU A 61 5.17 -3.77 -2.70
CA LEU A 61 4.95 -3.27 -1.34
C LEU A 61 4.48 -1.81 -1.33
N ALA A 62 5.08 -0.94 -2.16
CA ALA A 62 4.62 0.44 -2.30
C ALA A 62 3.17 0.51 -2.80
N LEU A 63 2.79 -0.35 -3.76
CA LEU A 63 1.41 -0.44 -4.27
C LEU A 63 0.42 -0.88 -3.19
N ALA A 64 0.82 -1.76 -2.28
CA ALA A 64 -0.02 -2.27 -1.21
C ALA A 64 -0.24 -1.27 -0.06
N ALA A 65 0.56 -0.22 0.04
CA ALA A 65 0.37 0.85 1.03
C ALA A 65 -0.90 1.67 0.73
N ASP A 66 -1.43 2.35 1.74
CA ASP A 66 -2.63 3.18 1.59
C ASP A 66 -2.28 4.51 0.91
N ILE A 67 -1.19 5.15 1.31
CA ILE A 67 -0.67 6.40 0.75
C ILE A 67 0.76 6.18 0.24
N ARG A 68 1.14 6.83 -0.84
CA ARG A 68 2.49 6.82 -1.41
C ARG A 68 2.97 8.23 -1.64
N ILE A 69 4.16 8.55 -1.10
CA ILE A 69 4.89 9.80 -1.32
C ILE A 69 6.21 9.42 -1.97
N ALA A 70 6.63 10.13 -3.00
CA ALA A 70 7.86 9.84 -3.72
C ALA A 70 8.86 11.00 -3.63
N ALA A 71 10.12 10.67 -3.50
CA ALA A 71 11.19 11.65 -3.75
C ALA A 71 11.31 11.89 -5.26
N LYS A 72 11.77 13.09 -5.68
CA LYS A 72 11.96 13.43 -7.10
C LYS A 72 12.86 12.45 -7.88
N ASN A 73 13.83 11.84 -7.21
CA ASN A 73 14.71 10.84 -7.78
C ASN A 73 14.13 9.42 -7.75
N ALA A 74 12.89 9.25 -7.25
CA ALA A 74 12.24 7.95 -7.20
C ALA A 74 11.88 7.45 -8.59
N ARG A 75 12.01 6.13 -8.75
CA ARG A 75 11.59 5.41 -9.95
C ARG A 75 11.09 4.02 -9.59
N MET A 76 10.05 3.59 -10.25
CA MET A 76 9.37 2.33 -9.93
C MET A 76 9.17 1.48 -11.18
N ASN A 77 9.24 0.16 -11.06
CA ASN A 77 8.92 -0.72 -12.18
C ASN A 77 8.53 -2.15 -11.76
N CYS A 78 7.85 -2.84 -12.65
CA CYS A 78 7.56 -4.27 -12.56
C CYS A 78 8.77 -5.08 -13.05
N ALA A 79 9.86 -5.10 -12.26
CA ALA A 79 11.16 -5.64 -12.67
C ALA A 79 11.15 -7.15 -12.97
N PHE A 80 10.16 -7.90 -12.50
CA PHE A 80 10.06 -9.36 -12.65
C PHE A 80 10.11 -9.79 -14.12
N ILE A 81 9.41 -9.08 -15.01
CA ILE A 81 9.37 -9.39 -16.44
C ILE A 81 10.77 -9.35 -17.10
N LYS A 82 11.66 -8.51 -16.59
CA LYS A 82 13.04 -8.40 -17.09
C LYS A 82 13.94 -9.56 -16.68
N LEU A 83 13.50 -10.39 -15.75
CA LEU A 83 14.20 -11.55 -15.26
C LEU A 83 13.64 -12.87 -15.83
N GLY A 84 12.76 -12.80 -16.83
CA GLY A 84 12.12 -13.99 -17.40
C GLY A 84 10.97 -14.55 -16.54
N LEU A 85 10.53 -13.79 -15.51
CA LEU A 85 9.34 -14.10 -14.73
C LEU A 85 8.12 -13.40 -15.31
N GLY A 86 6.91 -13.76 -14.86
CA GLY A 86 5.72 -12.97 -15.13
C GLY A 86 5.87 -11.54 -14.59
N GLY A 87 5.30 -10.54 -15.30
CA GLY A 87 5.33 -9.13 -14.86
C GLY A 87 4.45 -8.86 -13.64
N CYS A 88 3.63 -9.83 -13.25
CA CYS A 88 2.69 -9.74 -12.13
C CYS A 88 3.15 -10.62 -10.98
N ASP A 89 3.30 -10.03 -9.80
CA ASP A 89 3.67 -10.73 -8.57
C ASP A 89 3.14 -9.98 -7.35
N ILE A 90 2.92 -10.69 -6.25
CA ILE A 90 2.49 -10.22 -4.93
C ILE A 90 1.51 -9.03 -4.97
N GLY A 91 0.47 -9.13 -5.80
CA GLY A 91 -0.61 -8.16 -5.89
C GLY A 91 -0.42 -7.04 -6.91
N THR A 92 0.69 -6.99 -7.67
CA THR A 92 0.94 -5.93 -8.68
C THR A 92 -0.20 -5.81 -9.69
N SER A 93 -0.69 -6.94 -10.21
CA SER A 93 -1.81 -6.95 -11.18
C SER A 93 -3.16 -6.57 -10.57
N TYR A 94 -3.28 -6.63 -9.25
CA TYR A 94 -4.47 -6.17 -8.54
C TYR A 94 -4.43 -4.66 -8.29
N PHE A 95 -3.34 -4.16 -7.70
CA PHE A 95 -3.25 -2.76 -7.27
C PHE A 95 -2.99 -1.80 -8.43
N LEU A 96 -2.03 -2.11 -9.30
CA LEU A 96 -1.55 -1.14 -10.29
C LEU A 96 -2.66 -0.67 -11.24
N PRO A 97 -3.48 -1.56 -11.86
CA PRO A 97 -4.56 -1.12 -12.73
C PRO A 97 -5.64 -0.28 -12.02
N ARG A 98 -5.85 -0.53 -10.72
CA ARG A 98 -6.81 0.22 -9.91
C ARG A 98 -6.31 1.61 -9.53
N LEU A 99 -5.00 1.79 -9.48
CA LEU A 99 -4.38 3.09 -9.16
C LEU A 99 -4.22 3.96 -10.40
N VAL A 100 -3.79 3.39 -11.53
CA VAL A 100 -3.38 4.18 -12.72
C VAL A 100 -4.16 3.85 -13.99
N GLY A 101 -5.18 3.01 -13.90
CA GLY A 101 -5.92 2.50 -15.05
C GLY A 101 -5.17 1.41 -15.82
N VAL A 102 -5.92 0.61 -16.60
CA VAL A 102 -5.41 -0.58 -17.29
C VAL A 102 -4.33 -0.24 -18.31
N SER A 103 -4.47 0.88 -19.04
CA SER A 103 -3.51 1.27 -20.10
C SER A 103 -2.11 1.49 -19.56
N VAL A 104 -1.97 2.34 -18.52
CA VAL A 104 -0.66 2.62 -17.89
C VAL A 104 -0.13 1.38 -17.18
N ALA A 105 -0.99 0.62 -16.51
CA ALA A 105 -0.60 -0.61 -15.85
C ALA A 105 -0.05 -1.64 -16.84
N SER A 106 -0.72 -1.84 -17.99
CA SER A 106 -0.27 -2.76 -19.05
C SER A 106 1.10 -2.35 -19.60
N GLU A 107 1.30 -1.05 -19.87
CA GLU A 107 2.62 -0.56 -20.28
C GLU A 107 3.71 -0.96 -19.25
N LEU A 108 3.49 -0.66 -17.97
CA LEU A 108 4.50 -0.89 -16.94
C LEU A 108 4.75 -2.39 -16.68
N ILE A 109 3.70 -3.20 -16.64
CA ILE A 109 3.78 -4.63 -16.38
C ILE A 109 4.44 -5.38 -17.54
N LEU A 110 3.98 -5.12 -18.77
CA LEU A 110 4.43 -5.87 -19.94
C LEU A 110 5.82 -5.45 -20.42
N THR A 111 6.21 -4.20 -20.19
CA THR A 111 7.52 -3.71 -20.63
C THR A 111 8.57 -3.71 -19.54
N GLY A 112 8.18 -3.70 -18.26
CA GLY A 112 9.08 -3.53 -17.12
C GLY A 112 9.86 -2.21 -17.15
N ARG A 113 9.36 -1.18 -17.88
CA ARG A 113 9.96 0.16 -17.91
C ARG A 113 9.80 0.84 -16.55
N PHE A 114 10.75 1.71 -16.24
CA PHE A 114 10.61 2.59 -15.09
C PHE A 114 9.59 3.71 -15.35
N ILE A 115 8.75 3.96 -14.37
CA ILE A 115 8.01 5.21 -14.22
C ILE A 115 8.77 6.09 -13.23
N ASN A 116 9.05 7.35 -13.59
CA ASN A 116 9.66 8.34 -12.70
C ASN A 116 8.62 9.01 -11.80
N ALA A 117 9.08 9.79 -10.83
CA ALA A 117 8.23 10.43 -9.83
C ALA A 117 7.19 11.37 -10.47
N ASP A 118 7.60 12.21 -11.42
CA ASP A 118 6.70 13.19 -12.05
C ASP A 118 5.54 12.51 -12.80
N ARG A 119 5.86 11.48 -13.60
CA ARG A 119 4.82 10.71 -14.28
C ARG A 119 3.96 9.94 -13.28
N ALA A 120 4.55 9.40 -12.21
CA ALA A 120 3.81 8.71 -11.15
C ALA A 120 2.79 9.63 -10.49
N LEU A 121 3.13 10.89 -10.25
CA LEU A 121 2.20 11.91 -9.77
C LEU A 121 1.11 12.20 -10.80
N ALA A 122 1.49 12.42 -12.05
CA ALA A 122 0.56 12.76 -13.13
C ALA A 122 -0.51 11.69 -13.39
N VAL A 123 -0.19 10.40 -13.14
CA VAL A 123 -1.14 9.28 -13.32
C VAL A 123 -1.80 8.83 -12.01
N GLY A 124 -1.60 9.55 -10.90
CA GLY A 124 -2.20 9.24 -9.61
C GLY A 124 -1.59 8.04 -8.86
N LEU A 125 -0.40 7.58 -9.27
CA LEU A 125 0.29 6.49 -8.60
C LEU A 125 0.82 6.89 -7.22
N VAL A 126 1.26 8.14 -7.07
CA VAL A 126 1.69 8.74 -5.82
C VAL A 126 0.89 10.00 -5.52
N SER A 127 0.72 10.31 -4.23
CA SER A 127 -0.05 11.47 -3.77
C SER A 127 0.77 12.76 -3.83
N GLU A 128 2.09 12.66 -3.71
CA GLU A 128 2.98 13.80 -3.62
C GLU A 128 4.40 13.44 -4.09
N VAL A 129 5.11 14.44 -4.62
CA VAL A 129 6.53 14.33 -4.99
C VAL A 129 7.28 15.49 -4.34
N VAL A 130 8.34 15.16 -3.59
CA VAL A 130 9.14 16.12 -2.82
C VAL A 130 10.63 15.95 -3.07
N GLU A 131 11.46 16.89 -2.62
CA GLU A 131 12.91 16.70 -2.62
C GLU A 131 13.30 15.50 -1.74
N PRO A 132 14.37 14.76 -2.09
CA PRO A 132 14.79 13.58 -1.31
C PRO A 132 15.06 13.90 0.17
N THR A 133 15.50 15.11 0.49
CA THR A 133 15.76 15.58 1.87
C THR A 133 14.50 15.80 2.68
N ASP A 134 13.36 16.03 2.01
CA ASP A 134 12.10 16.42 2.64
C ASP A 134 11.13 15.23 2.75
N LEU A 135 11.52 14.05 2.24
CA LEU A 135 10.64 12.89 2.11
C LEU A 135 10.04 12.44 3.46
N ASP A 136 10.84 12.38 4.52
CA ASP A 136 10.35 12.00 5.84
C ASP A 136 9.39 13.06 6.40
N ALA A 137 9.70 14.33 6.21
CA ALA A 137 8.87 15.45 6.67
C ALA A 137 7.54 15.53 5.92
N ALA A 138 7.51 15.13 4.65
CA ALA A 138 6.29 15.10 3.82
C ALA A 138 5.21 14.15 4.35
N ALA A 139 5.57 13.17 5.15
CA ALA A 139 4.59 12.29 5.79
C ALA A 139 3.87 12.94 6.99
N ASN A 140 4.47 13.94 7.63
CA ASN A 140 3.95 14.51 8.88
C ASN A 140 2.53 15.06 8.74
N PRO A 141 2.14 15.83 7.70
CA PRO A 141 0.76 16.30 7.57
C PRO A 141 -0.28 15.19 7.53
N TYR A 142 0.06 14.07 6.86
CA TYR A 142 -0.82 12.89 6.80
C TYR A 142 -0.92 12.20 8.16
N VAL A 143 0.21 12.01 8.82
CA VAL A 143 0.27 11.41 10.17
C VAL A 143 -0.50 12.29 11.17
N ASP A 144 -0.27 13.58 11.19
CA ASP A 144 -0.92 14.53 12.09
C ASP A 144 -2.44 14.52 11.89
N ALA A 145 -2.90 14.53 10.63
CA ALA A 145 -4.33 14.42 10.31
C ALA A 145 -4.93 13.11 10.83
N MET A 146 -4.26 11.97 10.62
CA MET A 146 -4.70 10.67 11.11
C MET A 146 -4.66 10.58 12.64
N MET A 147 -3.70 11.22 13.29
CA MET A 147 -3.59 11.26 14.75
C MET A 147 -4.69 12.07 15.43
N THR A 148 -5.37 12.94 14.69
CA THR A 148 -6.57 13.66 15.14
C THR A 148 -7.89 12.98 14.78
N ALA A 149 -7.84 11.78 14.21
CA ALA A 149 -9.01 10.96 13.90
C ALA A 149 -9.16 9.82 14.90
N SER A 150 -10.41 9.36 15.11
CA SER A 150 -10.68 8.19 15.93
C SER A 150 -9.99 6.94 15.37
N PRO A 151 -9.24 6.17 16.19
CA PRO A 151 -8.61 4.92 15.75
C PRO A 151 -9.59 3.91 15.16
N VAL A 152 -10.78 3.80 15.72
CA VAL A 152 -11.85 2.92 15.21
C VAL A 152 -12.36 3.44 13.85
N GLY A 153 -12.56 4.75 13.74
CA GLY A 153 -12.97 5.38 12.48
C GLY A 153 -11.94 5.16 11.37
N LEU A 154 -10.64 5.34 11.64
CA LEU A 154 -9.56 5.08 10.68
C LEU A 154 -9.54 3.61 10.22
N ARG A 155 -9.61 2.68 11.18
CA ARG A 155 -9.64 1.24 10.88
C ARG A 155 -10.81 0.88 9.97
N LEU A 156 -12.03 1.27 10.35
CA LEU A 156 -13.23 0.93 9.59
C LEU A 156 -13.27 1.63 8.23
N SER A 157 -12.73 2.85 8.11
CA SER A 157 -12.58 3.54 6.82
C SER A 157 -11.61 2.78 5.90
N LYS A 158 -10.45 2.35 6.40
CA LYS A 158 -9.50 1.54 5.62
C LYS A 158 -10.13 0.21 5.19
N GLU A 159 -10.87 -0.45 6.07
CA GLU A 159 -11.58 -1.69 5.75
C GLU A 159 -12.62 -1.45 4.63
N CYS A 160 -13.43 -0.39 4.74
CA CYS A 160 -14.39 0.00 3.70
C CYS A 160 -13.71 0.25 2.35
N ILE A 161 -12.66 1.05 2.31
CA ILE A 161 -11.90 1.32 1.08
C ILE A 161 -11.41 0.01 0.45
N ASN A 162 -10.85 -0.89 1.27
CA ASN A 162 -10.33 -2.16 0.78
C ASN A 162 -11.41 -3.07 0.20
N MET A 163 -12.59 -3.10 0.79
CA MET A 163 -13.70 -3.95 0.36
C MET A 163 -14.51 -3.34 -0.79
N SER A 164 -14.67 -2.01 -0.81
CA SER A 164 -15.47 -1.31 -1.83
C SER A 164 -14.88 -1.44 -3.24
N VAL A 165 -13.56 -1.59 -3.34
CA VAL A 165 -12.87 -1.74 -4.65
C VAL A 165 -13.34 -2.96 -5.44
N ASP A 166 -13.76 -4.03 -4.76
CA ASP A 166 -14.25 -5.28 -5.35
C ASP A 166 -15.74 -5.53 -5.09
N ALA A 167 -16.45 -4.53 -4.57
CA ALA A 167 -17.88 -4.69 -4.28
C ALA A 167 -18.70 -4.86 -5.55
N GLY A 168 -19.63 -5.82 -5.52
CA GLY A 168 -20.48 -6.13 -6.67
C GLY A 168 -21.61 -5.12 -6.90
N SER A 169 -21.95 -4.30 -5.89
CA SER A 169 -22.98 -3.28 -5.98
C SER A 169 -22.78 -2.16 -4.98
N ILE A 170 -23.38 -0.99 -5.25
CA ILE A 170 -23.38 0.13 -4.33
C ILE A 170 -24.18 -0.18 -3.05
N GLU A 171 -25.23 -0.99 -3.13
CA GLU A 171 -26.04 -1.38 -1.99
C GLU A 171 -25.22 -2.17 -0.97
N ALA A 172 -24.32 -3.05 -1.44
CA ALA A 172 -23.43 -3.80 -0.56
C ALA A 172 -22.44 -2.86 0.16
N VAL A 173 -21.93 -1.84 -0.52
CA VAL A 173 -21.04 -0.83 0.07
C VAL A 173 -21.78 -0.02 1.11
N ILE A 174 -22.95 0.54 0.78
CA ILE A 174 -23.76 1.35 1.71
C ILE A 174 -24.14 0.55 2.94
N ALA A 175 -24.55 -0.72 2.79
CA ALA A 175 -24.90 -1.56 3.95
C ALA A 175 -23.71 -1.77 4.91
N MET A 176 -22.48 -1.85 4.37
CA MET A 176 -21.26 -1.91 5.18
C MET A 176 -20.96 -0.55 5.85
N GLU A 177 -21.09 0.54 5.12
CA GLU A 177 -20.89 1.91 5.63
C GLU A 177 -21.87 2.24 6.75
N ASP A 178 -23.17 1.96 6.55
CA ASP A 178 -24.21 2.16 7.56
C ASP A 178 -23.87 1.42 8.87
N ARG A 179 -23.49 0.13 8.77
CA ARG A 179 -23.09 -0.64 9.93
C ARG A 179 -21.88 0.00 10.62
N ASN A 180 -20.87 0.41 9.86
CA ASN A 180 -19.65 0.98 10.40
C ASN A 180 -19.90 2.35 11.04
N GLN A 181 -20.78 3.18 10.46
CA GLN A 181 -21.19 4.45 11.04
C GLN A 181 -21.92 4.25 12.38
N VAL A 182 -22.82 3.28 12.45
CA VAL A 182 -23.50 2.94 13.70
C VAL A 182 -22.51 2.46 14.77
N LEU A 183 -21.54 1.62 14.40
CA LEU A 183 -20.47 1.19 15.33
C LEU A 183 -19.64 2.37 15.82
N CYS A 184 -19.23 3.27 14.95
CA CYS A 184 -18.49 4.48 15.33
C CYS A 184 -19.32 5.38 16.24
N SER A 185 -20.61 5.60 15.94
CA SER A 185 -21.49 6.47 16.71
C SER A 185 -21.74 5.98 18.16
N ARG A 186 -21.49 4.71 18.43
CA ARG A 186 -21.62 4.11 19.77
C ARG A 186 -20.31 4.11 20.56
N SER A 187 -19.21 4.59 19.97
CA SER A 187 -17.91 4.66 20.63
C SER A 187 -17.78 5.86 21.56
N GLU A 188 -16.91 5.73 22.56
CA GLU A 188 -16.53 6.85 23.44
C GLU A 188 -15.82 7.95 22.63
N ASP A 189 -15.05 7.58 21.61
CA ASP A 189 -14.39 8.50 20.71
C ASP A 189 -15.39 9.42 19.98
N PHE A 190 -16.55 8.90 19.58
CA PHE A 190 -17.58 9.73 18.96
C PHE A 190 -18.09 10.78 19.93
N GLN A 191 -18.33 10.41 21.19
CA GLN A 191 -18.77 11.34 22.23
C GLN A 191 -17.70 12.42 22.51
N GLU A 192 -16.44 12.01 22.55
CA GLU A 192 -15.32 12.94 22.68
C GLU A 192 -15.22 13.87 21.47
N GLY A 193 -15.37 13.34 20.26
CA GLY A 193 -15.36 14.14 19.03
C GLY A 193 -16.43 15.23 19.02
N ILE A 194 -17.66 14.89 19.40
CA ILE A 194 -18.77 15.85 19.55
C ILE A 194 -18.43 16.92 20.60
N ARG A 195 -17.96 16.48 21.77
CA ARG A 195 -17.59 17.39 22.87
C ARG A 195 -16.50 18.35 22.46
N ALA A 196 -15.42 17.83 21.88
CA ALA A 196 -14.30 18.64 21.41
C ALA A 196 -14.71 19.65 20.34
N PHE A 197 -15.62 19.27 19.42
CA PHE A 197 -16.17 20.15 18.40
C PHE A 197 -16.95 21.31 19.03
N LEU A 198 -17.85 21.04 19.96
CA LEU A 198 -18.63 22.05 20.67
C LEU A 198 -17.76 22.99 21.49
N GLU A 199 -16.72 22.47 22.14
CA GLU A 199 -15.76 23.21 22.96
C GLU A 199 -14.66 23.89 22.14
N LYS A 200 -14.63 23.72 20.80
CA LYS A 200 -13.63 24.27 19.86
C LYS A 200 -12.19 23.91 20.26
N ARG A 201 -11.97 22.70 20.74
CA ARG A 201 -10.65 22.15 21.09
C ARG A 201 -10.32 20.91 20.22
N LYS A 202 -9.07 20.47 20.29
CA LYS A 202 -8.68 19.19 19.68
C LYS A 202 -9.25 18.01 20.49
N PRO A 203 -9.76 16.97 19.82
CA PRO A 203 -10.22 15.76 20.50
C PRO A 203 -9.05 14.98 21.09
N VAL A 204 -9.32 14.26 22.18
CA VAL A 204 -8.38 13.33 22.82
C VAL A 204 -9.01 11.95 22.80
N TYR A 205 -8.69 11.17 21.76
CA TYR A 205 -9.25 9.84 21.57
C TYR A 205 -8.58 8.79 22.45
N ILE A 206 -9.40 7.88 22.97
CA ILE A 206 -8.93 6.75 23.80
C ILE A 206 -8.52 5.65 22.81
N ARG A 207 -7.22 5.43 22.70
CA ARG A 207 -6.65 4.38 21.85
C ARG A 207 -6.87 2.99 22.44
N ARG A 208 -8.07 2.47 22.34
CA ARG A 208 -8.41 1.09 22.75
C ARG A 208 -8.92 0.26 21.59
#